data_7ffe171553c5cae50e03b4fc645d2369
#
_entry.id   7ffe171553c5cae50e03b4fc645d2369
#
_cell.length_a   1.000
_cell.length_b   1.000
_cell.length_c   1.000
_cell.angle_alpha   90.00
_cell.angle_beta   90.00
_cell.angle_gamma   90.00
#
_symmetry.space_group_name_H-M   'P 1'
#
loop_
_entity.id
_entity.type
_entity.pdbx_description
1 polymer ?
#
loop_
_entity_poly.entity_id
_entity_poly.type
_entity_poly.pdbx_seq_one_letter_code
_entity_poly.pdbx_strand_id
1 'polypeptide(L)'
;KEACAVPEMVKIGLKELRGYGTPTSTQGKIEYRFDSLAVPFIGYYDVEWSNHNILVDLKTTHALPSKVSTNHARQVSLYVAALGDALDPRVTYVTPKKSATYRVENVSEHVKALERIGIAIQRFLSISEDPLELAKYVMPDVESFYFKDPFVRQTVFEIWGV
;
A
#
# COMPACT_ATOMS: atom_id res chain seq x y z
N LYS A 1 -1.91 -21.41 11.12
CA LYS A 1 -1.09 -21.85 9.96
C LYS A 1 -0.21 -20.73 9.40
N GLU A 2 -0.69 -19.49 9.33
CA GLU A 2 0.09 -18.34 8.79
C GLU A 2 1.27 -17.97 9.70
N ALA A 3 1.07 -17.89 11.01
CA ALA A 3 2.13 -17.57 11.98
C ALA A 3 3.34 -18.51 11.91
N CYS A 4 3.13 -19.79 11.57
CA CYS A 4 4.22 -20.77 11.43
C CYS A 4 5.08 -20.54 10.19
N ALA A 5 4.59 -19.80 9.19
CA ALA A 5 5.33 -19.52 7.96
C ALA A 5 6.21 -18.27 8.03
N VAL A 6 5.96 -17.39 9.01
CA VAL A 6 6.66 -16.10 9.15
C VAL A 6 8.19 -16.25 9.26
N PRO A 7 8.76 -17.15 10.09
CA PRO A 7 10.20 -17.30 10.19
C PRO A 7 10.88 -17.66 8.86
N GLU A 8 10.27 -18.54 8.08
CA GLU A 8 10.81 -18.90 6.76
C GLU A 8 10.68 -17.75 5.75
N MET A 9 9.56 -17.02 5.75
CA MET A 9 9.41 -15.83 4.93
C MET A 9 10.47 -14.78 5.26
N VAL A 10 10.75 -14.54 6.54
CA VAL A 10 11.80 -13.61 6.97
C VAL A 10 13.16 -14.04 6.43
N LYS A 11 13.55 -15.31 6.57
CA LYS A 11 14.83 -15.82 6.05
C LYS A 11 14.94 -15.63 4.53
N ILE A 12 13.86 -15.93 3.80
CA ILE A 12 13.81 -15.81 2.34
C ILE A 12 13.90 -14.31 1.93
N GLY A 13 13.14 -13.44 2.56
CA GLY A 13 13.19 -11.99 2.31
C GLY A 13 14.57 -11.40 2.60
N LEU A 14 15.18 -11.74 3.73
CA LEU A 14 16.54 -11.30 4.07
C LEU A 14 17.58 -11.82 3.05
N LYS A 15 17.44 -13.05 2.57
CA LYS A 15 18.31 -13.62 1.53
C LYS A 15 18.18 -12.83 0.23
N GLU A 16 16.97 -12.50 -0.17
CA GLU A 16 16.66 -11.72 -1.38
C GLU A 16 17.32 -10.34 -1.34
N LEU A 17 17.19 -9.65 -0.21
CA LEU A 17 17.65 -8.27 -0.06
C LEU A 17 19.13 -8.14 0.37
N ARG A 18 19.78 -9.24 0.75
CA ARG A 18 21.17 -9.25 1.25
C ARG A 18 22.16 -8.58 0.29
N GLY A 19 21.91 -8.66 -1.02
CA GLY A 19 22.77 -8.07 -2.05
C GLY A 19 22.88 -6.53 -1.97
N TYR A 20 21.92 -5.86 -1.33
CA TYR A 20 21.94 -4.40 -1.16
C TYR A 20 22.69 -3.95 0.09
N GLY A 21 23.16 -4.87 0.95
CA GLY A 21 23.86 -4.55 2.19
C GLY A 21 22.94 -4.06 3.30
N THR A 22 23.50 -3.28 4.23
CA THR A 22 22.75 -2.72 5.36
C THR A 22 21.83 -1.58 4.87
N PRO A 23 20.53 -1.60 5.20
CA PRO A 23 19.64 -0.51 4.88
C PRO A 23 20.08 0.82 5.49
N THR A 24 19.85 1.91 4.79
CA THR A 24 20.05 3.27 5.30
C THR A 24 18.92 3.67 6.24
N SER A 25 17.69 3.24 5.93
CA SER A 25 16.51 3.50 6.74
C SER A 25 15.50 2.35 6.63
N THR A 26 14.69 2.18 7.69
CA THR A 26 13.60 1.21 7.73
C THR A 26 12.37 1.83 8.37
N GLN A 27 11.17 1.43 7.92
CA GLN A 27 9.87 1.89 8.45
C GLN A 27 9.76 3.42 8.49
N GLY A 28 10.25 4.08 7.43
CA GLY A 28 10.25 5.53 7.36
C GLY A 28 8.88 6.08 7.00
N LYS A 29 8.44 7.11 7.74
CA LYS A 29 7.20 7.84 7.43
C LYS A 29 7.42 8.78 6.24
N ILE A 30 6.46 8.80 5.34
CA ILE A 30 6.33 9.84 4.31
C ILE A 30 5.06 10.65 4.49
N GLU A 31 5.11 11.89 4.05
CA GLU A 31 3.95 12.75 3.87
C GLU A 31 4.06 13.41 2.49
N TYR A 32 3.05 13.22 1.65
CA TYR A 32 3.01 13.79 0.32
C TYR A 32 1.75 14.64 0.15
N ARG A 33 1.91 15.89 -0.29
CA ARG A 33 0.83 16.84 -0.50
C ARG A 33 0.65 17.10 -1.99
N PHE A 34 -0.57 16.89 -2.46
CA PHE A 34 -1.00 17.40 -3.75
C PHE A 34 -1.64 18.78 -3.54
N ASP A 35 -1.35 19.74 -4.41
CA ASP A 35 -1.95 21.08 -4.34
C ASP A 35 -3.47 21.03 -4.52
N SER A 36 -3.98 20.00 -5.18
CA SER A 36 -5.41 19.76 -5.43
C SER A 36 -6.17 19.19 -4.23
N LEU A 37 -5.48 18.83 -3.12
CA LEU A 37 -6.08 18.12 -1.99
C LEU A 37 -5.90 18.87 -0.67
N ALA A 38 -6.96 18.87 0.15
CA ALA A 38 -6.94 19.53 1.45
C ALA A 38 -6.09 18.78 2.50
N VAL A 39 -5.93 17.46 2.33
CA VAL A 39 -5.20 16.60 3.27
C VAL A 39 -4.05 15.87 2.57
N PRO A 40 -2.93 15.62 3.27
CA PRO A 40 -1.81 14.87 2.71
C PRO A 40 -2.10 13.37 2.63
N PHE A 41 -1.37 12.70 1.74
CA PHE A 41 -1.18 11.25 1.83
C PHE A 41 -0.07 10.96 2.84
N ILE A 42 -0.32 10.00 3.71
CA ILE A 42 0.65 9.51 4.69
C ILE A 42 0.91 8.02 4.41
N GLY A 43 2.16 7.62 4.49
CA GLY A 43 2.56 6.23 4.33
C GLY A 43 3.82 5.90 5.10
N TYR A 44 4.14 4.61 5.13
CA TYR A 44 5.36 4.10 5.73
C TYR A 44 5.98 3.11 4.76
N TYR A 45 7.22 3.40 4.31
CA TYR A 45 7.96 2.45 3.49
C TYR A 45 8.72 1.46 4.37
N ASP A 46 8.99 0.27 3.83
CA ASP A 46 9.63 -0.76 4.63
C ASP A 46 11.14 -0.58 4.72
N VAL A 47 11.83 -0.42 3.59
CA VAL A 47 13.30 -0.40 3.56
C VAL A 47 13.83 0.53 2.47
N GLU A 48 14.88 1.29 2.80
CA GLU A 48 15.58 2.19 1.89
C GLU A 48 17.09 1.95 1.93
N TRP A 49 17.72 1.98 0.77
CA TRP A 49 19.18 2.02 0.57
C TRP A 49 19.52 3.27 -0.25
N SER A 50 19.70 4.41 0.42
CA SER A 50 19.98 5.71 -0.22
C SER A 50 21.27 5.67 -1.05
N ASN A 51 22.30 4.92 -0.61
CA ASN A 51 23.56 4.74 -1.33
C ASN A 51 23.43 3.94 -2.64
N HIS A 52 22.33 3.22 -2.83
CA HIS A 52 22.00 2.51 -4.06
C HIS A 52 20.81 3.13 -4.81
N ASN A 53 20.22 4.18 -4.27
CA ASN A 53 18.97 4.78 -4.75
C ASN A 53 17.83 3.74 -4.88
N ILE A 54 17.70 2.82 -3.91
CA ILE A 54 16.69 1.76 -3.92
C ILE A 54 15.74 1.94 -2.76
N LEU A 55 14.45 1.85 -3.03
CA LEU A 55 13.39 1.74 -2.06
C LEU A 55 12.61 0.46 -2.29
N VAL A 56 12.43 -0.34 -1.24
CA VAL A 56 11.71 -1.62 -1.31
C VAL A 56 10.54 -1.62 -0.34
N ASP A 57 9.41 -2.09 -0.83
CA ASP A 57 8.24 -2.44 -0.04
C ASP A 57 8.06 -3.97 -0.05
N LEU A 58 7.93 -4.57 1.13
CA LEU A 58 7.85 -6.01 1.32
C LEU A 58 6.40 -6.47 1.37
N LYS A 59 6.06 -7.47 0.57
CA LYS A 59 4.72 -8.07 0.55
C LYS A 59 4.78 -9.57 0.76
N THR A 60 4.14 -10.04 1.81
CA THR A 60 3.94 -11.48 2.00
C THR A 60 2.77 -11.97 1.17
N THR A 61 2.89 -13.15 0.57
CA THR A 61 1.86 -13.73 -0.30
C THR A 61 1.92 -15.26 -0.30
N HIS A 62 0.83 -15.92 -0.63
CA HIS A 62 0.80 -17.37 -0.81
C HIS A 62 1.44 -17.83 -2.11
N ALA A 63 1.32 -17.04 -3.17
CA ALA A 63 1.90 -17.32 -4.48
C ALA A 63 2.56 -16.07 -5.05
N LEU A 64 3.73 -16.22 -5.70
CA LEU A 64 4.38 -15.08 -6.34
C LEU A 64 3.54 -14.61 -7.54
N PRO A 65 3.21 -13.32 -7.61
CA PRO A 65 2.60 -12.76 -8.81
C PRO A 65 3.62 -12.70 -9.95
N SER A 66 3.15 -12.68 -11.19
CA SER A 66 4.00 -12.50 -12.38
C SER A 66 4.48 -11.06 -12.60
N LYS A 67 3.84 -10.09 -11.94
CA LYS A 67 4.15 -8.66 -12.00
C LYS A 67 3.68 -7.94 -10.74
N VAL A 68 4.11 -6.72 -10.54
CA VAL A 68 3.62 -5.86 -9.44
C VAL A 68 2.13 -5.58 -9.63
N SER A 69 1.35 -5.71 -8.55
CA SER A 69 -0.06 -5.30 -8.58
C SER A 69 -0.16 -3.77 -8.68
N THR A 70 -1.20 -3.28 -9.33
CA THR A 70 -1.42 -1.83 -9.50
C THR A 70 -1.48 -1.09 -8.16
N ASN A 71 -2.07 -1.70 -7.13
CA ASN A 71 -2.17 -1.09 -5.81
C ASN A 71 -0.80 -0.95 -5.14
N HIS A 72 0.04 -1.99 -5.20
CA HIS A 72 1.40 -1.92 -4.66
C HIS A 72 2.28 -0.96 -5.48
N ALA A 73 2.11 -0.94 -6.79
CA ALA A 73 2.83 0.02 -7.65
C ALA A 73 2.48 1.47 -7.27
N ARG A 74 1.20 1.79 -7.07
CA ARG A 74 0.75 3.12 -6.61
C ARG A 74 1.33 3.48 -5.25
N GLN A 75 1.30 2.54 -4.30
CA GLN A 75 1.83 2.73 -2.95
C GLN A 75 3.32 3.11 -2.99
N VAL A 76 4.15 2.33 -3.67
CA VAL A 76 5.59 2.56 -3.73
C VAL A 76 5.95 3.79 -4.56
N SER A 77 5.16 4.09 -5.61
CA SER A 77 5.32 5.32 -6.39
C SER A 77 5.10 6.58 -5.55
N LEU A 78 4.14 6.54 -4.63
CA LEU A 78 3.90 7.63 -3.68
C LEU A 78 5.10 7.85 -2.76
N TYR A 79 5.72 6.77 -2.28
CA TYR A 79 6.89 6.86 -1.42
C TYR A 79 8.06 7.53 -2.12
N VAL A 80 8.32 7.13 -3.36
CA VAL A 80 9.38 7.73 -4.18
C VAL A 80 9.09 9.20 -4.48
N ALA A 81 7.86 9.54 -4.84
CA ALA A 81 7.47 10.93 -5.07
C ALA A 81 7.64 11.83 -3.82
N ALA A 82 7.47 11.26 -2.62
CA ALA A 82 7.65 11.98 -1.37
C ALA A 82 9.12 12.14 -0.95
N LEU A 83 9.96 11.15 -1.27
CA LEU A 83 11.37 11.11 -0.85
C LEU A 83 12.33 11.70 -1.89
N GLY A 84 11.91 11.72 -3.16
CA GLY A 84 12.70 12.22 -4.29
C GLY A 84 12.77 11.23 -5.44
N ASP A 85 12.66 11.74 -6.65
CA ASP A 85 12.51 10.95 -7.89
C ASP A 85 13.76 10.14 -8.28
N ALA A 86 14.87 10.28 -7.55
CA ALA A 86 16.09 9.52 -7.81
C ALA A 86 16.04 8.07 -7.33
N LEU A 87 15.06 7.72 -6.47
CA LEU A 87 14.94 6.37 -5.92
C LEU A 87 14.33 5.40 -6.96
N ASP A 88 14.88 4.18 -7.01
CA ASP A 88 14.36 3.07 -7.79
C ASP A 88 13.34 2.28 -6.98
N PRO A 89 12.03 2.41 -7.28
CA PRO A 89 10.97 1.79 -6.51
C PRO A 89 10.85 0.29 -6.82
N ARG A 90 10.86 -0.53 -5.78
CA ARG A 90 10.73 -1.99 -5.92
C ARG A 90 9.71 -2.55 -4.95
N VAL A 91 9.09 -3.64 -5.35
CA VAL A 91 8.24 -4.48 -4.49
C VAL A 91 8.85 -5.86 -4.42
N THR A 92 9.16 -6.33 -3.22
CA THR A 92 9.62 -7.69 -2.98
C THR A 92 8.49 -8.54 -2.44
N TYR A 93 8.05 -9.51 -3.22
CA TYR A 93 7.08 -10.49 -2.77
C TYR A 93 7.80 -11.69 -2.16
N VAL A 94 7.32 -12.12 -1.00
CA VAL A 94 7.89 -13.23 -0.25
C VAL A 94 6.81 -14.26 0.04
N THR A 95 7.11 -15.52 -0.27
CA THR A 95 6.30 -16.68 0.09
C THR A 95 7.10 -17.57 1.06
N PRO A 96 6.50 -18.60 1.69
CA PRO A 96 7.24 -19.55 2.52
C PRO A 96 8.30 -20.37 1.77
N LYS A 97 8.37 -20.27 0.44
CA LYS A 97 9.29 -21.09 -0.38
C LYS A 97 10.24 -20.28 -1.24
N LYS A 98 9.86 -19.08 -1.65
CA LYS A 98 10.63 -18.28 -2.60
C LYS A 98 10.24 -16.80 -2.53
N SER A 99 11.08 -15.94 -3.09
CA SER A 99 10.86 -14.50 -3.25
C SER A 99 11.04 -14.06 -4.70
N ALA A 100 10.56 -12.89 -5.02
CA ALA A 100 10.85 -12.20 -6.26
C ALA A 100 10.72 -10.69 -6.04
N THR A 101 11.69 -9.93 -6.56
CA THR A 101 11.72 -8.48 -6.51
C THR A 101 11.44 -7.92 -7.90
N TYR A 102 10.46 -7.03 -7.97
CA TYR A 102 10.07 -6.36 -9.21
C TYR A 102 10.27 -4.86 -9.08
N ARG A 103 10.77 -4.25 -10.14
CA ARG A 103 10.81 -2.80 -10.28
C ARG A 103 9.42 -2.26 -10.59
N VAL A 104 9.09 -1.10 -10.03
CA VAL A 104 7.87 -0.36 -10.37
C VAL A 104 8.20 0.64 -11.47
N GLU A 105 7.50 0.53 -12.59
CA GLU A 105 7.62 1.44 -13.73
C GLU A 105 6.50 2.48 -13.72
N ASN A 106 6.64 3.51 -14.55
CA ASN A 106 5.61 4.54 -14.74
C ASN A 106 5.16 5.24 -13.44
N VAL A 107 6.12 5.56 -12.56
CA VAL A 107 5.88 6.19 -11.26
C VAL A 107 4.95 7.40 -11.36
N SER A 108 5.21 8.30 -12.31
CA SER A 108 4.41 9.51 -12.49
C SER A 108 2.93 9.22 -12.79
N GLU A 109 2.64 8.18 -13.56
CA GLU A 109 1.26 7.79 -13.87
C GLU A 109 0.55 7.20 -12.65
N HIS A 110 1.28 6.46 -11.81
CA HIS A 110 0.74 5.95 -10.55
C HIS A 110 0.45 7.08 -9.56
N VAL A 111 1.33 8.08 -9.47
CA VAL A 111 1.14 9.26 -8.61
C VAL A 111 -0.07 10.08 -9.08
N LYS A 112 -0.20 10.35 -10.39
CA LYS A 112 -1.38 11.00 -10.96
C LYS A 112 -2.68 10.22 -10.70
N ALA A 113 -2.62 8.89 -10.73
CA ALA A 113 -3.78 8.07 -10.41
C ALA A 113 -4.19 8.21 -8.93
N LEU A 114 -3.23 8.30 -8.00
CA LEU A 114 -3.51 8.56 -6.58
C LEU A 114 -4.12 9.95 -6.36
N GLU A 115 -3.63 10.98 -7.04
CA GLU A 115 -4.23 12.30 -7.01
C GLU A 115 -5.70 12.28 -7.43
N ARG A 116 -6.01 11.62 -8.55
CA ARG A 116 -7.40 11.46 -9.01
C ARG A 116 -8.28 10.74 -8.00
N ILE A 117 -7.75 9.69 -7.36
CA ILE A 117 -8.46 8.97 -6.28
C ILE A 117 -8.70 9.91 -5.10
N GLY A 118 -7.69 10.67 -4.68
CA GLY A 118 -7.83 11.66 -3.60
C GLY A 118 -8.89 12.71 -3.91
N ILE A 119 -8.90 13.26 -5.12
CA ILE A 119 -9.92 14.22 -5.57
C ILE A 119 -11.32 13.59 -5.52
N ALA A 120 -11.47 12.35 -5.97
CA ALA A 120 -12.75 11.65 -5.93
C ALA A 120 -13.25 11.45 -4.49
N ILE A 121 -12.37 11.02 -3.59
CA ILE A 121 -12.69 10.87 -2.16
C ILE A 121 -13.05 12.23 -1.54
N GLN A 122 -12.27 13.28 -1.79
CA GLN A 122 -12.54 14.62 -1.26
C GLN A 122 -13.90 15.15 -1.74
N ARG A 123 -14.25 14.95 -3.01
CA ARG A 123 -15.56 15.32 -3.56
C ARG A 123 -16.69 14.51 -2.93
N PHE A 124 -16.49 13.20 -2.75
CA PHE A 124 -17.47 12.35 -2.07
C PHE A 124 -17.71 12.83 -0.63
N LEU A 125 -16.64 13.09 0.12
CA LEU A 125 -16.76 13.58 1.51
C LEU A 125 -17.37 14.99 1.61
N SER A 126 -17.32 15.80 0.56
CA SER A 126 -17.95 17.12 0.53
C SER A 126 -19.48 17.11 0.31
N ILE A 127 -20.08 15.95 0.03
CA ILE A 127 -21.53 15.81 -0.18
C ILE A 127 -22.27 16.05 1.14
N SER A 128 -21.76 15.54 2.26
CA SER A 128 -22.39 15.72 3.58
C SER A 128 -21.34 15.52 4.68
N GLU A 129 -21.55 16.19 5.82
CA GLU A 129 -20.81 15.93 7.06
C GLU A 129 -21.41 14.73 7.84
N ASP A 130 -22.64 14.31 7.50
CA ASP A 130 -23.29 13.15 8.10
C ASP A 130 -22.86 11.86 7.40
N PRO A 131 -22.16 10.93 8.10
CA PRO A 131 -21.74 9.68 7.53
C PRO A 131 -22.92 8.77 7.08
N LEU A 132 -24.10 8.89 7.68
CA LEU A 132 -25.28 8.12 7.27
C LEU A 132 -25.84 8.62 5.92
N GLU A 133 -25.73 9.92 5.64
CA GLU A 133 -26.02 10.45 4.31
C GLU A 133 -25.01 9.97 3.28
N LEU A 134 -23.72 9.96 3.60
CA LEU A 134 -22.68 9.44 2.72
C LEU A 134 -22.85 7.95 2.43
N ALA A 135 -23.31 7.17 3.40
CA ALA A 135 -23.54 5.74 3.27
C ALA A 135 -24.56 5.40 2.17
N LYS A 136 -25.47 6.33 1.83
CA LYS A 136 -26.47 6.13 0.74
C LYS A 136 -25.83 6.08 -0.66
N TYR A 137 -24.60 6.56 -0.81
CA TYR A 137 -23.90 6.64 -2.09
C TYR A 137 -22.87 5.52 -2.31
N VAL A 138 -22.66 4.65 -1.31
CA VAL A 138 -21.70 3.56 -1.36
C VAL A 138 -22.34 2.25 -0.94
N MET A 139 -21.84 1.14 -1.48
CA MET A 139 -22.20 -0.20 -1.05
C MET A 139 -20.95 -0.89 -0.52
N PRO A 140 -20.95 -1.41 0.72
CA PRO A 140 -19.79 -2.09 1.27
C PRO A 140 -19.56 -3.45 0.60
N ASP A 141 -18.30 -3.79 0.37
CA ASP A 141 -17.90 -5.16 0.05
C ASP A 141 -17.74 -5.96 1.36
N VAL A 142 -18.84 -6.60 1.78
CA VAL A 142 -18.91 -7.34 3.07
C VAL A 142 -17.98 -8.56 3.13
N GLU A 143 -17.47 -9.04 1.99
CA GLU A 143 -16.47 -10.10 1.92
C GLU A 143 -15.05 -9.58 2.18
N SER A 144 -14.87 -8.27 2.14
CA SER A 144 -13.58 -7.64 2.41
C SER A 144 -13.08 -7.91 3.83
N PHE A 145 -11.77 -7.99 3.97
CA PHE A 145 -11.09 -8.16 5.25
C PHE A 145 -11.55 -7.15 6.33
N TYR A 146 -11.86 -5.92 5.93
CA TYR A 146 -12.28 -4.85 6.84
C TYR A 146 -13.62 -5.14 7.54
N PHE A 147 -14.46 -6.03 7.00
CA PHE A 147 -15.76 -6.39 7.55
C PHE A 147 -15.78 -7.76 8.25
N LYS A 148 -14.62 -8.30 8.64
CA LYS A 148 -14.53 -9.58 9.36
C LYS A 148 -14.90 -9.47 10.84
N ASP A 149 -14.82 -8.28 11.43
CA ASP A 149 -15.20 -8.03 12.80
C ASP A 149 -16.73 -8.12 12.97
N PRO A 150 -17.24 -8.89 13.94
CA PRO A 150 -18.68 -9.05 14.15
C PRO A 150 -19.45 -7.75 14.42
N PHE A 151 -18.86 -6.81 15.16
CA PHE A 151 -19.49 -5.51 15.42
C PHE A 151 -19.58 -4.66 14.16
N VAL A 152 -18.52 -4.67 13.34
CA VAL A 152 -18.52 -3.97 12.06
C VAL A 152 -19.57 -4.58 11.13
N ARG A 153 -19.71 -5.89 11.07
CA ARG A 153 -20.75 -6.58 10.29
C ARG A 153 -22.15 -6.21 10.74
N GLN A 154 -22.38 -6.15 12.04
CA GLN A 154 -23.68 -5.73 12.58
C GLN A 154 -24.01 -4.30 12.14
N THR A 155 -23.08 -3.38 12.27
CA THR A 155 -23.24 -1.99 11.82
C THR A 155 -23.53 -1.91 10.31
N VAL A 156 -22.84 -2.72 9.50
CA VAL A 156 -23.11 -2.80 8.04
C VAL A 156 -24.51 -3.27 7.77
N PHE A 157 -24.98 -4.31 8.46
CA PHE A 157 -26.37 -4.79 8.32
C PHE A 157 -27.38 -3.71 8.71
N GLU A 158 -27.16 -2.98 9.81
CA GLU A 158 -28.05 -1.90 10.28
C GLU A 158 -28.13 -0.74 9.28
N ILE A 159 -27.01 -0.41 8.59
CA ILE A 159 -26.96 0.74 7.66
C ILE A 159 -27.45 0.35 6.25
N TRP A 160 -27.03 -0.80 5.74
CA TRP A 160 -27.25 -1.18 4.34
C TRP A 160 -28.19 -2.38 4.13
N GLY A 161 -28.53 -3.13 5.20
CA GLY A 161 -29.40 -4.30 5.12
C GLY A 161 -28.75 -5.55 4.47
N VAL A 162 -27.41 -5.63 4.42
CA VAL A 162 -26.65 -6.69 3.72
C VAL A 162 -25.68 -7.41 4.65
#